data_4c1d61b339b9472668d13aca59024cf5
#
_entry.id   4c1d61b339b9472668d13aca59024cf5
#
_cell.length_a   1.000
_cell.length_b   1.000
_cell.length_c   1.000
_cell.angle_alpha   90.00
_cell.angle_beta   90.00
_cell.angle_gamma   90.00
#
_symmetry.space_group_name_H-M   'P 1'
#
loop_
_entity.id
_entity.type
_entity.pdbx_description
1 polymer ?
#
loop_
_entity_poly.entity_id
_entity_poly.type
_entity_poly.pdbx_seq_one_letter_code
_entity_poly.pdbx_strand_id
1 'polypeptide(L)'
;NSFVVSLASMKSATASGANLVLPALTDYESWGDAFPRSGIRSIRQPVMAPVSLFEVRGREEVMIQSARLVNPEAFQGTEDYREFLRREWRKIQKESGDRSHFENFWIGLLEKGGLFSSPKQLDVKLGSEVSKLSFVAPKFRGSGLVLLPSTSLLHGDGRGARNPWLQEVPHPVSQIVWDSWLEINPDTAKKLGIKDRSVVQIKTAHGNLKATAVYYFGIHRDAVSIPIGQGHEDTGDVADGFGVNVMRLL
;
A
#
# COMPACT_ATOMS: atom_id res chain seq x y z
N ASN A 1 -9.22 11.74 -23.22
CA ASN A 1 -8.40 12.45 -22.24
C ASN A 1 -9.24 12.69 -21.00
N SER A 2 -8.85 12.09 -19.88
CA SER A 2 -9.53 12.30 -18.59
C SER A 2 -8.73 13.34 -17.79
N PHE A 3 -9.45 14.20 -17.04
CA PHE A 3 -8.82 15.08 -16.05
C PHE A 3 -8.54 14.29 -14.78
N VAL A 4 -7.29 14.18 -14.39
CA VAL A 4 -6.83 13.36 -13.25
C VAL A 4 -6.48 14.27 -12.08
N VAL A 5 -7.10 14.01 -10.94
CA VAL A 5 -6.80 14.70 -9.68
C VAL A 5 -6.17 13.70 -8.71
N SER A 6 -5.01 14.05 -8.17
CA SER A 6 -4.34 13.27 -7.13
C SER A 6 -4.57 13.90 -5.76
N LEU A 7 -5.12 13.12 -4.83
CA LEU A 7 -5.26 13.48 -3.41
C LEU A 7 -4.15 12.77 -2.63
N ALA A 8 -3.01 13.41 -2.51
CA ALA A 8 -1.82 12.81 -1.92
C ALA A 8 -1.20 13.72 -0.87
N SER A 9 -0.79 13.16 0.25
CA SER A 9 -0.05 13.89 1.30
C SER A 9 1.39 14.21 0.89
N MET A 10 1.92 13.46 -0.09
CA MET A 10 3.28 13.63 -0.61
C MET A 10 3.27 13.48 -2.14
N LYS A 11 4.21 14.14 -2.81
CA LYS A 11 4.41 13.99 -4.25
C LYS A 11 4.81 12.55 -4.57
N SER A 12 4.28 11.97 -5.63
CA SER A 12 4.57 10.60 -6.08
C SER A 12 4.58 10.55 -7.61
N ALA A 13 5.08 9.47 -8.19
CA ALA A 13 5.03 9.26 -9.64
C ALA A 13 3.59 9.35 -10.18
N THR A 14 2.61 8.84 -9.45
CA THR A 14 1.18 9.00 -9.80
C THR A 14 0.74 10.46 -9.74
N ALA A 15 1.14 11.19 -8.69
CA ALA A 15 0.81 12.60 -8.54
C ALA A 15 1.50 13.45 -9.63
N SER A 16 2.73 13.10 -10.03
CA SER A 16 3.45 13.80 -11.11
C SER A 16 2.76 13.63 -12.47
N GLY A 17 2.04 12.54 -12.69
CA GLY A 17 1.20 12.33 -13.88
C GLY A 17 -0.20 12.93 -13.81
N ALA A 18 -0.61 13.53 -12.70
CA ALA A 18 -1.94 14.12 -12.54
C ALA A 18 -2.00 15.55 -13.09
N ASN A 19 -3.20 15.95 -13.55
CA ASN A 19 -3.47 17.33 -13.98
C ASN A 19 -3.55 18.31 -12.81
N LEU A 20 -3.97 17.82 -11.63
CA LEU A 20 -4.09 18.59 -10.40
C LEU A 20 -3.68 17.71 -9.22
N VAL A 21 -2.85 18.27 -8.33
CA VAL A 21 -2.48 17.63 -7.07
C VAL A 21 -3.00 18.49 -5.93
N LEU A 22 -3.83 17.90 -5.08
CA LEU A 22 -4.35 18.52 -3.87
C LEU A 22 -3.71 17.85 -2.65
N PRO A 23 -2.98 18.61 -1.81
CA PRO A 23 -2.38 18.07 -0.59
C PRO A 23 -3.45 17.53 0.35
N ALA A 24 -3.30 16.26 0.77
CA ALA A 24 -4.25 15.58 1.64
C ALA A 24 -3.72 15.45 3.06
N LEU A 25 -4.62 15.53 4.04
CA LEU A 25 -4.34 15.22 5.44
C LEU A 25 -3.83 13.77 5.58
N THR A 26 -2.99 13.56 6.56
CA THR A 26 -2.59 12.23 7.00
C THR A 26 -3.69 11.58 7.84
N ASP A 27 -3.55 10.28 8.08
CA ASP A 27 -4.50 9.54 8.90
C ASP A 27 -4.55 10.00 10.36
N TYR A 28 -3.47 10.60 10.87
CA TYR A 28 -3.43 11.17 12.23
C TYR A 28 -4.15 12.52 12.36
N GLU A 29 -4.35 13.21 11.25
CA GLU A 29 -4.96 14.54 11.18
C GLU A 29 -6.43 14.50 10.75
N SER A 30 -6.96 13.33 10.38
CA SER A 30 -8.28 13.20 9.77
C SER A 30 -9.18 12.18 10.44
N TRP A 31 -10.48 12.45 10.40
CA TRP A 31 -11.51 11.46 10.71
C TRP A 31 -11.51 10.35 9.66
N GLY A 32 -11.94 9.15 10.07
CA GLY A 32 -12.11 8.02 9.19
C GLY A 32 -12.88 6.90 9.83
N ASP A 33 -13.36 5.96 9.02
CA ASP A 33 -13.91 4.69 9.48
C ASP A 33 -13.50 3.57 8.53
N ALA A 34 -13.64 2.33 8.99
CA ALA A 34 -13.33 1.17 8.20
C ALA A 34 -14.14 -0.05 8.62
N PHE A 35 -14.49 -0.87 7.65
CA PHE A 35 -15.17 -2.16 7.83
C PHE A 35 -14.29 -3.28 7.27
N PRO A 36 -13.17 -3.61 7.94
CA PRO A 36 -12.17 -4.52 7.39
C PRO A 36 -12.66 -5.97 7.25
N ARG A 37 -13.64 -6.35 8.06
CA ARG A 37 -14.32 -7.67 8.00
C ARG A 37 -15.63 -7.66 8.74
N SER A 38 -16.44 -8.71 8.53
CA SER A 38 -17.67 -8.91 9.29
C SER A 38 -17.43 -8.86 10.81
N GLY A 39 -18.27 -8.13 11.52
CA GLY A 39 -18.18 -7.94 12.96
C GLY A 39 -17.23 -6.83 13.43
N ILE A 40 -16.46 -6.22 12.54
CA ILE A 40 -15.59 -5.10 12.88
C ILE A 40 -16.01 -3.85 12.09
N ARG A 41 -16.40 -2.82 12.82
CA ARG A 41 -16.66 -1.48 12.31
C ARG A 41 -15.87 -0.51 13.17
N SER A 42 -14.73 -0.07 12.68
CA SER A 42 -13.83 0.83 13.40
C SER A 42 -14.06 2.28 13.03
N ILE A 43 -13.75 3.17 13.97
CA ILE A 43 -13.72 4.61 13.74
C ILE A 43 -12.37 5.18 14.17
N ARG A 44 -11.90 6.15 13.44
CA ARG A 44 -10.69 6.91 13.74
C ARG A 44 -11.04 8.36 13.92
N GLN A 45 -10.60 8.93 15.03
CA GLN A 45 -10.62 10.37 15.27
C GLN A 45 -9.21 10.95 15.04
N PRO A 46 -9.08 12.22 14.62
CA PRO A 46 -7.78 12.86 14.54
C PRO A 46 -7.14 12.96 15.92
N VAL A 47 -5.85 12.66 15.99
CA VAL A 47 -5.06 12.74 17.23
C VAL A 47 -4.13 13.95 17.25
N MET A 48 -4.05 14.66 16.14
CA MET A 48 -3.31 15.91 15.98
C MET A 48 -4.05 16.88 15.04
N ALA A 49 -3.80 18.16 15.21
CA ALA A 49 -4.25 19.17 14.28
C ALA A 49 -3.43 19.13 12.98
N PRO A 50 -4.01 19.55 11.84
CA PRO A 50 -3.26 19.73 10.62
C PRO A 50 -2.05 20.64 10.81
N VAL A 51 -0.94 20.33 10.15
CA VAL A 51 0.25 21.18 10.19
C VAL A 51 -0.06 22.49 9.48
N SER A 52 -0.01 23.62 10.21
CA SER A 52 -0.43 24.95 9.74
C SER A 52 0.42 25.54 8.61
N LEU A 53 1.57 24.93 8.30
CA LEU A 53 2.45 25.37 7.21
C LEU A 53 1.89 25.06 5.81
N PHE A 54 0.89 24.17 5.72
CA PHE A 54 0.35 23.68 4.46
C PHE A 54 -1.15 23.88 4.38
N GLU A 55 -1.64 24.28 3.22
CA GLU A 55 -3.07 24.26 2.90
C GLU A 55 -3.46 22.83 2.51
N VAL A 56 -3.84 22.04 3.51
CA VAL A 56 -4.21 20.62 3.34
C VAL A 56 -5.69 20.42 3.67
N ARG A 57 -6.32 19.44 3.02
CA ARG A 57 -7.70 19.02 3.32
C ARG A 57 -7.81 17.51 3.39
N GLY A 58 -8.78 17.02 4.14
CA GLY A 58 -9.14 15.61 4.15
C GLY A 58 -9.57 15.15 2.76
N ARG A 59 -9.15 13.98 2.32
CA ARG A 59 -9.56 13.39 1.04
C ARG A 59 -11.08 13.27 0.98
N GLU A 60 -11.66 12.81 2.07
CA GLU A 60 -13.09 12.60 2.25
C GLU A 60 -13.85 13.94 2.23
N GLU A 61 -13.24 14.97 2.80
CA GLU A 61 -13.79 16.32 2.77
C GLU A 61 -13.88 16.87 1.33
N VAL A 62 -12.82 16.71 0.55
CA VAL A 62 -12.80 17.09 -0.87
C VAL A 62 -13.87 16.33 -1.65
N MET A 63 -14.03 15.04 -1.38
CA MET A 63 -15.05 14.21 -2.03
C MET A 63 -16.47 14.65 -1.66
N ILE A 64 -16.76 14.94 -0.39
CA ILE A 64 -18.07 15.42 0.06
C ILE A 64 -18.38 16.78 -0.55
N GLN A 65 -17.45 17.71 -0.53
CA GLN A 65 -17.64 19.03 -1.12
C GLN A 65 -17.93 18.93 -2.63
N SER A 66 -17.19 18.07 -3.33
CA SER A 66 -17.44 17.81 -4.75
C SER A 66 -18.82 17.18 -5.00
N ALA A 67 -19.19 16.20 -4.18
CA ALA A 67 -20.49 15.53 -4.29
C ALA A 67 -21.67 16.49 -3.99
N ARG A 68 -21.50 17.43 -3.06
CA ARG A 68 -22.50 18.49 -2.78
C ARG A 68 -22.75 19.40 -3.98
N LEU A 69 -21.74 19.68 -4.78
CA LEU A 69 -21.92 20.47 -6.00
C LEU A 69 -22.77 19.73 -7.05
N VAL A 70 -22.68 18.40 -7.08
CA VAL A 70 -23.43 17.55 -8.03
C VAL A 70 -24.85 17.24 -7.52
N ASN A 71 -24.98 16.95 -6.23
CA ASN A 71 -26.26 16.59 -5.60
C ASN A 71 -26.37 17.22 -4.20
N PRO A 72 -26.74 18.52 -4.10
CA PRO A 72 -26.84 19.24 -2.83
C PRO A 72 -27.83 18.62 -1.84
N GLU A 73 -28.93 18.07 -2.34
CA GLU A 73 -30.00 17.52 -1.50
C GLU A 73 -29.56 16.29 -0.72
N ALA A 74 -28.76 15.40 -1.35
CA ALA A 74 -28.26 14.18 -0.71
C ALA A 74 -27.29 14.45 0.47
N PHE A 75 -26.69 15.65 0.48
CA PHE A 75 -25.72 16.07 1.49
C PHE A 75 -26.20 17.23 2.37
N GLN A 76 -27.50 17.51 2.36
CA GLN A 76 -28.09 18.54 3.22
C GLN A 76 -27.81 18.24 4.70
N GLY A 77 -27.40 19.24 5.48
CA GLY A 77 -27.04 19.09 6.89
C GLY A 77 -25.72 18.32 7.14
N THR A 78 -24.90 18.18 6.11
CA THR A 78 -23.55 17.58 6.21
C THR A 78 -22.55 18.69 5.87
N GLU A 79 -22.03 19.37 6.85
CA GLU A 79 -21.11 20.49 6.64
C GLU A 79 -19.70 20.01 6.36
N ASP A 80 -19.26 18.96 7.07
CA ASP A 80 -17.94 18.35 6.97
C ASP A 80 -18.02 16.83 7.02
N TYR A 81 -16.87 16.18 6.89
CA TYR A 81 -16.79 14.71 6.90
C TYR A 81 -17.13 14.11 8.27
N ARG A 82 -16.84 14.78 9.37
CA ARG A 82 -17.23 14.35 10.71
C ARG A 82 -18.75 14.25 10.86
N GLU A 83 -19.49 15.28 10.40
CA GLU A 83 -20.95 15.24 10.42
C GLU A 83 -21.52 14.18 9.46
N PHE A 84 -20.85 13.94 8.33
CA PHE A 84 -21.18 12.81 7.45
C PHE A 84 -21.04 11.48 8.20
N LEU A 85 -19.91 11.24 8.86
CA LEU A 85 -19.71 10.04 9.69
C LEU A 85 -20.78 9.91 10.77
N ARG A 86 -21.07 10.97 11.51
CA ARG A 86 -22.10 10.97 12.55
C ARG A 86 -23.47 10.59 11.99
N ARG A 87 -23.81 11.07 10.81
CA ARG A 87 -25.06 10.72 10.12
C ARG A 87 -25.10 9.21 9.77
N GLU A 88 -24.02 8.69 9.20
CA GLU A 88 -23.95 7.28 8.83
C GLU A 88 -23.92 6.37 10.06
N TRP A 89 -23.20 6.74 11.11
CA TRP A 89 -23.14 5.98 12.34
C TRP A 89 -24.46 6.00 13.14
N ARG A 90 -25.34 6.99 12.96
CA ARG A 90 -26.73 6.93 13.47
C ARG A 90 -27.53 5.80 12.82
N LYS A 91 -27.30 5.53 11.53
CA LYS A 91 -27.94 4.38 10.86
C LYS A 91 -27.42 3.07 11.45
N ILE A 92 -26.11 2.96 11.63
CA ILE A 92 -25.44 1.80 12.24
C ILE A 92 -25.94 1.56 13.67
N GLN A 93 -26.12 2.61 14.48
CA GLN A 93 -26.70 2.50 15.81
C GLN A 93 -28.09 1.86 15.76
N LYS A 94 -28.95 2.33 14.87
CA LYS A 94 -30.31 1.76 14.69
C LYS A 94 -30.27 0.29 14.26
N GLU A 95 -29.38 -0.04 13.32
CA GLU A 95 -29.17 -1.42 12.85
C GLU A 95 -28.67 -2.36 13.97
N SER A 96 -27.83 -1.85 14.86
CA SER A 96 -27.31 -2.61 16.00
C SER A 96 -28.33 -2.86 17.11
N GLY A 97 -29.48 -2.19 17.06
CA GLY A 97 -30.52 -2.25 18.09
C GLY A 97 -30.21 -1.43 19.34
N ASP A 98 -29.16 -0.61 19.35
CA ASP A 98 -28.83 0.28 20.45
C ASP A 98 -29.83 1.43 20.50
N ARG A 99 -30.53 1.56 21.64
CA ARG A 99 -31.57 2.56 21.89
C ARG A 99 -31.09 3.73 22.74
N SER A 100 -29.81 3.81 23.05
CA SER A 100 -29.24 4.92 23.81
C SER A 100 -29.34 6.23 23.05
N HIS A 101 -29.20 7.34 23.74
CA HIS A 101 -29.06 8.64 23.07
C HIS A 101 -27.79 8.63 22.20
N PHE A 102 -27.87 9.19 20.98
CA PHE A 102 -26.78 9.09 20.00
C PHE A 102 -25.44 9.64 20.52
N GLU A 103 -25.45 10.70 21.33
CA GLU A 103 -24.20 11.24 21.89
C GLU A 103 -23.49 10.25 22.82
N ASN A 104 -24.25 9.52 23.64
CA ASN A 104 -23.68 8.48 24.52
C ASN A 104 -23.11 7.31 23.68
N PHE A 105 -23.85 6.88 22.65
CA PHE A 105 -23.38 5.88 21.71
C PHE A 105 -22.09 6.36 21.01
N TRP A 106 -22.06 7.61 20.53
CA TRP A 106 -20.91 8.20 19.83
C TRP A 106 -19.67 8.28 20.73
N ILE A 107 -19.82 8.74 21.97
CA ILE A 107 -18.72 8.77 22.94
C ILE A 107 -18.20 7.38 23.21
N GLY A 108 -19.07 6.41 23.51
CA GLY A 108 -18.68 5.03 23.75
C GLY A 108 -18.03 4.37 22.52
N LEU A 109 -18.42 4.78 21.30
CA LEU A 109 -17.81 4.35 20.05
C LEU A 109 -16.36 4.87 19.94
N LEU A 110 -16.14 6.16 20.26
CA LEU A 110 -14.81 6.77 20.23
C LEU A 110 -13.88 6.21 21.29
N GLU A 111 -14.39 5.95 22.49
CA GLU A 111 -13.61 5.33 23.58
C GLU A 111 -13.12 3.92 23.21
N LYS A 112 -13.95 3.15 22.53
CA LYS A 112 -13.64 1.78 22.12
C LYS A 112 -12.91 1.69 20.78
N GLY A 113 -12.90 2.76 20.00
CA GLY A 113 -12.38 2.77 18.62
C GLY A 113 -13.27 2.06 17.60
N GLY A 114 -14.53 1.73 17.97
CA GLY A 114 -15.46 1.09 17.06
C GLY A 114 -16.47 0.16 17.72
N LEU A 115 -17.20 -0.58 16.88
CA LEU A 115 -18.08 -1.69 17.25
C LEU A 115 -17.39 -3.00 16.87
N PHE A 116 -17.28 -3.89 17.86
CA PHE A 116 -16.65 -5.20 17.71
C PHE A 116 -17.62 -6.28 18.14
N SER A 117 -17.99 -7.15 17.22
CA SER A 117 -18.83 -8.30 17.46
C SER A 117 -18.19 -9.55 16.87
N SER A 118 -18.53 -10.69 17.42
CA SER A 118 -18.11 -11.96 16.83
C SER A 118 -18.72 -12.10 15.43
N PRO A 119 -17.94 -12.45 14.41
CA PRO A 119 -18.47 -12.67 13.08
C PRO A 119 -19.46 -13.81 13.12
N LYS A 120 -20.55 -13.67 12.35
CA LYS A 120 -21.49 -14.78 12.17
C LYS A 120 -20.75 -15.94 11.50
N GLN A 121 -20.74 -17.08 12.14
CA GLN A 121 -20.17 -18.28 11.56
C GLN A 121 -21.00 -18.68 10.33
N LEU A 122 -20.34 -18.77 9.19
CA LEU A 122 -20.96 -19.24 7.94
C LEU A 122 -20.59 -20.71 7.76
N ASP A 123 -21.58 -21.53 7.49
CA ASP A 123 -21.36 -22.91 7.06
C ASP A 123 -20.99 -22.89 5.57
N VAL A 124 -19.68 -22.88 5.30
CA VAL A 124 -19.15 -22.80 3.94
C VAL A 124 -18.91 -24.20 3.42
N LYS A 125 -19.62 -24.58 2.38
CA LYS A 125 -19.39 -25.82 1.61
C LYS A 125 -18.64 -25.48 0.33
N LEU A 126 -17.55 -26.21 0.08
CA LEU A 126 -16.85 -26.09 -1.19
C LEU A 126 -17.76 -26.61 -2.31
N GLY A 127 -17.92 -25.80 -3.36
CA GLY A 127 -18.65 -26.23 -4.55
C GLY A 127 -17.95 -27.40 -5.26
N SER A 128 -18.72 -28.25 -5.93
CA SER A 128 -18.19 -29.39 -6.68
C SER A 128 -17.17 -29.00 -7.77
N GLU A 129 -17.23 -27.77 -8.23
CA GLU A 129 -16.29 -27.25 -9.25
C GLU A 129 -14.85 -27.12 -8.74
N VAL A 130 -14.65 -26.99 -7.40
CA VAL A 130 -13.32 -26.93 -6.80
C VAL A 130 -12.51 -28.20 -7.06
N SER A 131 -13.17 -29.36 -7.07
CA SER A 131 -12.52 -30.65 -7.37
C SER A 131 -12.10 -30.78 -8.85
N LYS A 132 -12.64 -29.93 -9.72
CA LYS A 132 -12.30 -29.91 -11.15
C LYS A 132 -11.16 -28.93 -11.47
N LEU A 133 -10.74 -28.12 -10.51
CA LEU A 133 -9.61 -27.20 -10.70
C LEU A 133 -8.33 -28.00 -10.90
N SER A 134 -7.71 -27.84 -12.05
CA SER A 134 -6.39 -28.37 -12.33
C SER A 134 -5.35 -27.24 -12.26
N PHE A 135 -4.30 -27.46 -11.51
CA PHE A 135 -3.16 -26.56 -11.53
C PHE A 135 -2.29 -26.87 -12.76
N VAL A 136 -2.20 -25.92 -13.66
CA VAL A 136 -1.25 -25.97 -14.76
C VAL A 136 0.00 -25.25 -14.33
N ALA A 137 1.06 -25.99 -14.06
CA ALA A 137 2.36 -25.38 -13.71
C ALA A 137 2.84 -24.48 -14.88
N PRO A 138 3.29 -23.26 -14.61
CA PRO A 138 3.84 -22.41 -15.64
C PRO A 138 5.05 -23.08 -16.29
N LYS A 139 5.05 -23.14 -17.62
CA LYS A 139 6.19 -23.64 -18.38
C LYS A 139 7.14 -22.50 -18.65
N PHE A 140 8.25 -22.46 -17.94
CA PHE A 140 9.31 -21.53 -18.23
C PHE A 140 10.00 -21.94 -19.54
N ARG A 141 9.90 -21.08 -20.56
CA ARG A 141 10.54 -21.29 -21.86
C ARG A 141 11.74 -20.35 -21.93
N GLY A 142 12.94 -20.89 -21.92
CA GLY A 142 14.16 -20.12 -22.08
C GLY A 142 15.39 -20.81 -21.49
N SER A 143 16.56 -20.38 -21.95
CA SER A 143 17.86 -20.72 -21.36
C SER A 143 18.25 -19.54 -20.46
N GLY A 144 18.36 -19.75 -19.16
CA GLY A 144 18.76 -18.72 -18.22
C GLY A 144 18.14 -18.91 -16.84
N LEU A 145 18.34 -17.92 -15.99
CA LEU A 145 17.79 -17.91 -14.65
C LEU A 145 16.38 -17.32 -14.67
N VAL A 146 15.52 -17.83 -13.79
CA VAL A 146 14.17 -17.27 -13.59
C VAL A 146 14.30 -16.07 -12.66
N LEU A 147 13.81 -14.90 -13.13
CA LEU A 147 13.71 -13.71 -12.30
C LEU A 147 12.44 -13.77 -11.45
N LEU A 148 12.61 -13.66 -10.14
CA LEU A 148 11.53 -13.62 -9.16
C LEU A 148 11.51 -12.26 -8.46
N PRO A 149 10.64 -11.31 -8.86
CA PRO A 149 10.40 -10.12 -8.07
C PRO A 149 9.78 -10.53 -6.73
N SER A 150 10.36 -10.06 -5.63
CA SER A 150 9.87 -10.35 -4.27
C SER A 150 9.41 -9.08 -3.58
N THR A 151 8.43 -9.19 -2.70
CA THR A 151 8.01 -8.06 -1.88
C THR A 151 9.10 -7.73 -0.86
N SER A 152 9.51 -6.46 -0.80
CA SER A 152 10.45 -6.00 0.22
C SER A 152 9.84 -6.08 1.62
N LEU A 153 10.58 -6.59 2.60
CA LEU A 153 10.16 -6.59 4.00
C LEU A 153 10.04 -5.17 4.58
N LEU A 154 10.86 -4.24 4.11
CA LEU A 154 10.92 -2.87 4.61
C LEU A 154 9.97 -1.94 3.85
N HIS A 155 9.98 -2.01 2.54
CA HIS A 155 9.27 -1.04 1.69
C HIS A 155 7.95 -1.56 1.13
N GLY A 156 7.63 -2.86 1.32
CA GLY A 156 6.44 -3.49 0.76
C GLY A 156 6.43 -3.41 -0.76
N ASP A 157 5.41 -2.79 -1.31
CA ASP A 157 5.24 -2.52 -2.74
C ASP A 157 5.87 -1.20 -3.20
N GLY A 158 6.65 -0.54 -2.34
CA GLY A 158 7.30 0.74 -2.60
C GLY A 158 6.68 1.93 -1.87
N ARG A 159 5.48 1.79 -1.29
CA ARG A 159 4.84 2.89 -0.55
C ARG A 159 5.65 3.34 0.67
N GLY A 160 6.49 2.47 1.22
CA GLY A 160 7.39 2.76 2.34
C GLY A 160 8.71 3.43 1.94
N ALA A 161 9.08 3.41 0.65
CA ALA A 161 10.39 3.87 0.20
C ALA A 161 10.65 5.37 0.45
N ARG A 162 9.58 6.18 0.55
CA ARG A 162 9.67 7.62 0.81
C ARG A 162 9.83 7.99 2.28
N ASN A 163 9.88 7.01 3.17
CA ASN A 163 10.16 7.23 4.58
C ASN A 163 11.67 7.14 4.82
N PRO A 164 12.37 8.27 5.11
CA PRO A 164 13.82 8.27 5.31
C PRO A 164 14.25 7.38 6.46
N TRP A 165 13.48 7.33 7.56
CA TRP A 165 13.77 6.44 8.69
C TRP A 165 13.75 4.97 8.28
N LEU A 166 12.83 4.60 7.38
CA LEU A 166 12.73 3.23 6.89
C LEU A 166 13.87 2.88 5.93
N GLN A 167 14.37 3.85 5.15
CA GLN A 167 15.54 3.70 4.31
C GLN A 167 16.84 3.46 5.11
N GLU A 168 16.93 4.03 6.31
CA GLU A 168 18.06 3.84 7.23
C GLU A 168 18.06 2.45 7.92
N VAL A 169 16.93 1.75 7.93
CA VAL A 169 16.84 0.42 8.56
C VAL A 169 17.53 -0.62 7.68
N PRO A 170 18.59 -1.29 8.16
CA PRO A 170 19.24 -2.34 7.38
C PRO A 170 18.29 -3.53 7.15
N HIS A 171 18.28 -4.03 5.93
CA HIS A 171 17.54 -5.25 5.64
C HIS A 171 18.07 -6.41 6.50
N PRO A 172 17.20 -7.18 7.18
CA PRO A 172 17.63 -8.14 8.22
C PRO A 172 18.55 -9.25 7.72
N VAL A 173 18.51 -9.56 6.43
CA VAL A 173 19.35 -10.62 5.83
C VAL A 173 20.54 -10.03 5.08
N SER A 174 20.30 -9.12 4.14
CA SER A 174 21.34 -8.58 3.27
C SER A 174 22.15 -7.45 3.91
N GLN A 175 21.66 -6.80 4.98
CA GLN A 175 22.25 -5.63 5.64
C GLN A 175 22.38 -4.40 4.71
N ILE A 176 21.69 -4.41 3.56
CA ILE A 176 21.70 -3.32 2.61
C ILE A 176 20.69 -2.26 3.06
N VAL A 177 21.08 -1.01 2.89
CA VAL A 177 20.29 0.21 3.10
C VAL A 177 20.34 1.05 1.82
N TRP A 178 19.31 1.84 1.55
CA TRP A 178 19.26 2.81 0.45
C TRP A 178 19.50 2.24 -0.96
N ASP A 179 19.37 0.94 -1.17
CA ASP A 179 19.65 0.30 -2.46
C ASP A 179 18.78 -0.93 -2.70
N SER A 180 18.88 -1.46 -3.91
CA SER A 180 18.33 -2.77 -4.30
C SER A 180 19.45 -3.78 -4.47
N TRP A 181 19.13 -5.07 -4.34
CA TRP A 181 20.09 -6.15 -4.51
C TRP A 181 19.48 -7.32 -5.27
N LEU A 182 20.35 -8.11 -5.88
CA LEU A 182 20.02 -9.37 -6.51
C LEU A 182 20.39 -10.52 -5.57
N GLU A 183 19.43 -11.30 -5.14
CA GLU A 183 19.67 -12.54 -4.41
C GLU A 183 19.98 -13.66 -5.40
N ILE A 184 21.11 -14.34 -5.19
CA ILE A 184 21.58 -15.42 -6.03
C ILE A 184 22.12 -16.57 -5.19
N ASN A 185 21.80 -17.81 -5.61
CA ASN A 185 22.39 -18.99 -4.95
C ASN A 185 23.91 -19.02 -5.15
N PRO A 186 24.72 -19.26 -4.08
CA PRO A 186 26.19 -19.26 -4.16
C PRO A 186 26.77 -20.21 -5.20
N ASP A 187 26.15 -21.37 -5.39
CA ASP A 187 26.62 -22.35 -6.40
C ASP A 187 26.43 -21.81 -7.82
N THR A 188 25.31 -21.11 -8.05
CA THR A 188 25.01 -20.45 -9.31
C THR A 188 25.93 -19.26 -9.56
N ALA A 189 26.13 -18.45 -8.53
CA ALA A 189 27.05 -17.31 -8.58
C ALA A 189 28.47 -17.77 -8.93
N LYS A 190 28.97 -18.86 -8.29
CA LYS A 190 30.26 -19.44 -8.58
C LYS A 190 30.40 -19.92 -10.03
N LYS A 191 29.39 -20.60 -10.58
CA LYS A 191 29.34 -21.02 -11.98
C LYS A 191 29.42 -19.87 -12.96
N LEU A 192 28.81 -18.72 -12.60
CA LEU A 192 28.77 -17.50 -13.41
C LEU A 192 29.95 -16.56 -13.15
N GLY A 193 30.86 -16.90 -12.23
CA GLY A 193 31.99 -16.04 -11.85
C GLY A 193 31.60 -14.78 -11.07
N ILE A 194 30.41 -14.77 -10.47
CA ILE A 194 29.88 -13.66 -9.68
C ILE A 194 30.39 -13.78 -8.25
N LYS A 195 30.98 -12.70 -7.73
CA LYS A 195 31.40 -12.61 -6.33
C LYS A 195 30.29 -11.96 -5.51
N ASP A 196 30.21 -12.35 -4.24
CA ASP A 196 29.32 -11.66 -3.29
C ASP A 196 29.62 -10.16 -3.24
N ARG A 197 28.59 -9.34 -3.15
CA ARG A 197 28.66 -7.87 -3.15
C ARG A 197 29.22 -7.25 -4.44
N SER A 198 29.37 -7.99 -5.53
CA SER A 198 29.72 -7.40 -6.82
C SER A 198 28.48 -6.87 -7.56
N VAL A 199 28.67 -5.81 -8.33
CA VAL A 199 27.62 -5.28 -9.19
C VAL A 199 27.49 -6.15 -10.44
N VAL A 200 26.27 -6.59 -10.72
CA VAL A 200 25.95 -7.44 -11.88
C VAL A 200 24.93 -6.75 -12.78
N GLN A 201 24.97 -7.07 -14.05
CA GLN A 201 23.96 -6.64 -15.01
C GLN A 201 22.93 -7.76 -15.19
N ILE A 202 21.67 -7.43 -14.98
CA ILE A 202 20.53 -8.31 -15.22
C ILE A 202 19.89 -7.88 -16.56
N LYS A 203 19.70 -8.85 -17.45
CA LYS A 203 19.08 -8.64 -18.76
C LYS A 203 17.89 -9.56 -18.94
N THR A 204 16.78 -9.01 -19.45
CA THR A 204 15.59 -9.76 -19.90
C THR A 204 15.21 -9.35 -21.31
N ALA A 205 14.15 -9.90 -21.87
CA ALA A 205 13.60 -9.46 -23.15
C ALA A 205 13.05 -8.02 -23.10
N HIS A 206 12.71 -7.53 -21.91
CA HIS A 206 12.02 -6.24 -21.72
C HIS A 206 12.96 -5.12 -21.29
N GLY A 207 14.14 -5.44 -20.77
CA GLY A 207 15.07 -4.41 -20.32
C GLY A 207 16.34 -4.95 -19.67
N ASN A 208 17.11 -4.01 -19.14
CA ASN A 208 18.28 -4.33 -18.33
C ASN A 208 18.42 -3.34 -17.18
N LEU A 209 19.05 -3.83 -16.10
CA LEU A 209 19.44 -3.02 -14.96
C LEU A 209 20.72 -3.57 -14.31
N LYS A 210 21.29 -2.79 -13.40
CA LYS A 210 22.42 -3.21 -12.56
C LYS A 210 22.00 -3.25 -11.11
N ALA A 211 22.42 -4.28 -10.38
CA ALA A 211 22.20 -4.40 -8.94
C ALA A 211 23.38 -5.11 -8.28
N THR A 212 23.53 -4.91 -6.98
CA THR A 212 24.52 -5.60 -6.16
C THR A 212 24.08 -7.05 -5.92
N ALA A 213 24.89 -8.02 -6.30
CA ALA A 213 24.61 -9.44 -6.04
C ALA A 213 24.88 -9.79 -4.57
N VAL A 214 23.95 -10.50 -3.97
CA VAL A 214 24.04 -11.01 -2.60
C VAL A 214 23.84 -12.52 -2.60
N TYR A 215 24.74 -13.24 -1.96
CA TYR A 215 24.59 -14.67 -1.81
C TYR A 215 23.45 -15.01 -0.87
N TYR A 216 22.48 -15.76 -1.38
CA TYR A 216 21.34 -16.21 -0.63
C TYR A 216 21.13 -17.72 -0.80
N PHE A 217 21.38 -18.49 0.24
CA PHE A 217 21.31 -19.95 0.21
C PHE A 217 19.90 -20.49 0.07
N GLY A 218 18.90 -19.70 0.43
CA GLY A 218 17.48 -20.08 0.39
C GLY A 218 16.84 -20.01 -1.00
N ILE A 219 17.53 -19.42 -2.01
CA ILE A 219 16.98 -19.34 -3.35
C ILE A 219 17.36 -20.56 -4.20
N HIS A 220 16.46 -20.99 -5.09
CA HIS A 220 16.72 -22.07 -6.02
C HIS A 220 17.90 -21.74 -6.97
N ARG A 221 18.66 -22.75 -7.39
CA ARG A 221 19.85 -22.56 -8.24
C ARG A 221 19.54 -21.99 -9.62
N ASP A 222 18.35 -22.20 -10.14
CA ASP A 222 17.91 -21.71 -11.44
C ASP A 222 17.11 -20.40 -11.35
N ALA A 223 17.11 -19.75 -10.17
CA ALA A 223 16.38 -18.52 -9.92
C ALA A 223 17.26 -17.43 -9.30
N VAL A 224 16.87 -16.19 -9.54
CA VAL A 224 17.38 -14.99 -8.86
C VAL A 224 16.20 -14.15 -8.40
N SER A 225 16.36 -13.44 -7.31
CA SER A 225 15.31 -12.58 -6.78
C SER A 225 15.80 -11.13 -6.62
N ILE A 226 14.91 -10.18 -6.86
CA ILE A 226 15.15 -8.77 -6.56
C ILE A 226 13.92 -8.26 -5.81
N PRO A 227 14.10 -7.70 -4.60
CA PRO A 227 13.01 -7.05 -3.90
C PRO A 227 12.48 -5.83 -4.67
N ILE A 228 11.16 -5.73 -4.80
CA ILE A 228 10.48 -4.54 -5.34
C ILE A 228 10.44 -3.43 -4.29
N GLY A 229 10.14 -2.21 -4.71
CA GLY A 229 9.85 -1.10 -3.81
C GLY A 229 10.90 -0.01 -3.80
N GLN A 230 11.98 -0.16 -4.56
CA GLN A 230 12.99 0.86 -4.81
C GLN A 230 13.02 1.27 -6.29
N GLY A 231 13.89 2.19 -6.66
CA GLY A 231 14.04 2.68 -8.03
C GLY A 231 12.94 3.65 -8.45
N HIS A 232 12.51 4.51 -7.53
CA HIS A 232 11.61 5.62 -7.79
C HIS A 232 12.34 6.74 -8.55
N GLU A 233 11.61 7.42 -9.42
CA GLU A 233 12.07 8.56 -10.20
C GLU A 233 10.99 9.65 -10.16
N ASP A 234 11.41 10.90 -10.31
CA ASP A 234 10.54 12.09 -10.43
C ASP A 234 9.61 12.33 -9.22
N THR A 235 9.96 11.81 -8.06
CA THR A 235 9.20 12.10 -6.82
C THR A 235 9.71 13.35 -6.11
N GLY A 236 10.94 13.78 -6.44
CA GLY A 236 11.57 15.00 -5.93
C GLY A 236 11.88 14.95 -4.44
N ASP A 237 12.10 13.76 -3.91
CA ASP A 237 12.39 13.54 -2.50
C ASP A 237 13.35 12.38 -2.24
N VAL A 238 13.33 11.91 -0.99
CA VAL A 238 14.21 10.88 -0.42
C VAL A 238 14.26 9.57 -1.22
N ALA A 239 13.20 9.22 -1.96
CA ALA A 239 13.16 7.94 -2.69
C ALA A 239 13.83 8.01 -4.07
N ASP A 240 14.12 9.20 -4.57
CA ASP A 240 14.64 9.37 -5.93
C ASP A 240 16.09 8.90 -6.06
N GLY A 241 16.32 8.09 -7.09
CA GLY A 241 17.67 7.68 -7.47
C GLY A 241 18.27 6.56 -6.63
N PHE A 242 17.53 6.00 -5.67
CA PHE A 242 17.99 4.88 -4.86
C PHE A 242 17.43 3.54 -5.37
N GLY A 243 18.31 2.56 -5.48
CA GLY A 243 17.96 1.22 -5.96
C GLY A 243 17.51 1.19 -7.41
N VAL A 244 16.79 0.13 -7.79
CA VAL A 244 16.34 -0.11 -9.16
C VAL A 244 14.88 -0.55 -9.21
N ASN A 245 14.18 -0.13 -10.25
CA ASN A 245 12.81 -0.55 -10.51
C ASN A 245 12.82 -1.89 -11.30
N VAL A 246 12.70 -3.00 -10.57
CA VAL A 246 12.71 -4.34 -11.16
C VAL A 246 11.52 -4.59 -12.11
N MET A 247 10.42 -3.85 -11.97
CA MET A 247 9.25 -3.98 -12.84
C MET A 247 9.58 -3.64 -14.31
N ARG A 248 10.67 -2.93 -14.57
CA ARG A 248 11.17 -2.66 -15.93
C ARG A 248 11.76 -3.87 -16.64
N LEU A 249 11.93 -4.98 -15.92
CA LEU A 249 12.46 -6.24 -16.46
C LEU A 249 11.36 -7.26 -16.82
N LEU A 250 10.09 -7.00 -16.50
CA LEU A 250 8.95 -7.92 -16.64
C LEU A 250 8.19 -7.79 -17.97
#